data_4093ff19d56d8a8e4dcf359813820b92
#
_entry.id   4093ff19d56d8a8e4dcf359813820b92
#
_cell.length_a   1.000
_cell.length_b   1.000
_cell.length_c   1.000
_cell.angle_alpha   90.00
_cell.angle_beta   90.00
_cell.angle_gamma   90.00
#
_symmetry.space_group_name_H-M   'P 1'
#
loop_
_entity.id
_entity.type
_entity.pdbx_description
1 polymer ?
#
loop_
_entity_poly.entity_id
_entity_poly.type
_entity_poly.pdbx_seq_one_letter_code
_entity_poly.pdbx_strand_id
1 'polypeptide(L)'
;IETILSDKNTLHTDIFKEEHTMDLKGRDFLTLKDFTPEEISYLLDLSAELKDKKKKGIPVDTLRGKNVALIFEKTSTRTRCSFEVAAHDLGMGTTYLDPTGSQIGKKESIKDTARVLAGMYEGIEYRGFGQEIVEELAKYSKVPVWNGLTNEYHPTQMLADMLTIQEEFGHLKGIKLVYMGDARYNLSLIHISEPTRQAE
;
A
#
# COMPACT_ATOMS: atom_id res chain seq x y z
N ILE A 1 34.89 27.78 -18.36
CA ILE A 1 34.51 27.07 -17.10
C ILE A 1 32.99 26.78 -17.08
N GLU A 2 32.16 27.65 -17.62
CA GLU A 2 30.70 27.39 -17.70
C GLU A 2 30.32 26.26 -18.67
N THR A 3 31.12 26.00 -19.71
CA THR A 3 30.82 24.98 -20.73
C THR A 3 31.13 23.54 -20.26
N ILE A 4 31.92 23.36 -19.22
CA ILE A 4 32.31 22.05 -18.68
C ILE A 4 31.32 21.53 -17.59
N LEU A 5 30.52 22.43 -17.02
CA LEU A 5 29.52 22.07 -15.99
C LEU A 5 28.15 21.71 -16.57
N SER A 6 27.90 22.03 -17.85
CA SER A 6 26.65 21.70 -18.55
C SER A 6 26.55 20.22 -18.93
N ASP A 7 27.67 19.54 -19.17
CA ASP A 7 27.68 18.15 -19.64
C ASP A 7 27.57 17.06 -18.56
N LYS A 8 27.70 17.45 -17.29
CA LYS A 8 27.57 16.48 -16.18
C LYS A 8 26.13 16.32 -15.65
N ASN A 9 25.23 17.23 -15.98
CA ASN A 9 23.83 17.14 -15.59
C ASN A 9 22.95 16.42 -16.63
N THR A 10 23.44 16.23 -17.85
CA THR A 10 22.68 15.53 -18.91
C THR A 10 22.86 14.01 -18.86
N LEU A 11 23.92 13.52 -18.20
CA LEU A 11 24.20 12.07 -18.14
C LEU A 11 23.49 11.34 -16.99
N HIS A 12 22.89 12.06 -16.04
CA HIS A 12 22.13 11.45 -14.93
C HIS A 12 20.61 11.42 -15.17
N THR A 13 20.11 12.11 -16.20
CA THR A 13 18.68 12.16 -16.52
C THR A 13 18.23 11.15 -17.57
N ASP A 14 19.17 10.56 -18.34
CA ASP A 14 18.81 9.65 -19.43
C ASP A 14 18.88 8.15 -19.07
N ILE A 15 19.38 7.80 -17.86
CA ILE A 15 19.44 6.38 -17.42
C ILE A 15 18.12 5.91 -16.79
N PHE A 16 17.19 6.81 -16.49
CA PHE A 16 15.87 6.49 -15.88
C PHE A 16 14.68 6.59 -16.85
N LYS A 17 14.92 6.60 -18.18
CA LYS A 17 13.88 6.70 -19.22
C LYS A 17 13.62 5.41 -19.99
N GLU A 18 13.66 4.25 -19.36
CA GLU A 18 12.74 3.17 -19.69
C GLU A 18 11.76 3.07 -18.52
N GLU A 19 10.70 3.87 -18.59
CA GLU A 19 9.53 3.73 -17.74
C GLU A 19 8.94 2.33 -17.96
N HIS A 20 9.36 1.37 -17.16
CA HIS A 20 8.55 0.19 -16.92
C HIS A 20 7.33 0.64 -16.11
N THR A 21 6.40 1.31 -16.78
CA THR A 21 5.10 1.63 -16.20
C THR A 21 4.33 0.33 -16.08
N MET A 22 4.43 -0.31 -14.91
CA MET A 22 3.60 -1.46 -14.60
C MET A 22 2.16 -0.98 -14.41
N ASP A 23 1.22 -1.52 -15.17
CA ASP A 23 -0.19 -1.15 -15.04
C ASP A 23 -0.85 -1.92 -13.88
N LEU A 24 -0.79 -1.33 -12.70
CA LEU A 24 -1.47 -1.82 -11.50
C LEU A 24 -2.80 -1.07 -11.24
N LYS A 25 -3.28 -0.29 -12.21
CA LYS A 25 -4.49 0.51 -12.07
C LYS A 25 -5.71 -0.38 -11.83
N GLY A 26 -6.44 -0.07 -10.78
CA GLY A 26 -7.70 -0.77 -10.43
C GLY A 26 -7.49 -2.12 -9.77
N ARG A 27 -6.25 -2.55 -9.51
CA ARG A 27 -5.97 -3.80 -8.80
C ARG A 27 -6.21 -3.66 -7.31
N ASP A 28 -6.74 -4.71 -6.72
CA ASP A 28 -6.83 -4.87 -5.28
C ASP A 28 -5.44 -5.17 -4.68
N PHE A 29 -5.26 -4.80 -3.42
CA PHE A 29 -4.04 -5.08 -2.66
C PHE A 29 -4.39 -5.83 -1.38
N LEU A 30 -4.72 -7.12 -1.53
CA LEU A 30 -5.23 -7.97 -0.45
C LEU A 30 -4.12 -8.74 0.24
N THR A 31 -3.19 -9.29 -0.54
CA THR A 31 -1.99 -9.99 -0.08
C THR A 31 -0.82 -9.74 -1.03
N LEU A 32 0.43 -9.89 -0.56
CA LEU A 32 1.60 -9.83 -1.46
C LEU A 32 1.70 -11.07 -2.37
N LYS A 33 0.99 -12.15 -2.06
CA LYS A 33 0.95 -13.36 -2.90
C LYS A 33 0.28 -13.13 -4.24
N ASP A 34 -0.52 -12.07 -4.35
CA ASP A 34 -1.24 -11.72 -5.59
C ASP A 34 -0.35 -10.92 -6.58
N PHE A 35 0.91 -10.66 -6.20
CA PHE A 35 1.85 -9.85 -6.95
C PHE A 35 3.11 -10.62 -7.32
N THR A 36 3.64 -10.35 -8.52
CA THR A 36 4.94 -10.87 -8.91
C THR A 36 6.09 -10.14 -8.20
N PRO A 37 7.30 -10.73 -8.14
CA PRO A 37 8.46 -10.04 -7.58
C PRO A 37 8.76 -8.70 -8.25
N GLU A 38 8.53 -8.58 -9.56
CA GLU A 38 8.73 -7.37 -10.34
C GLU A 38 7.71 -6.30 -9.96
N GLU A 39 6.44 -6.68 -9.76
CA GLU A 39 5.39 -5.77 -9.28
C GLU A 39 5.68 -5.27 -7.86
N ILE A 40 6.19 -6.14 -6.99
CA ILE A 40 6.60 -5.75 -5.64
C ILE A 40 7.79 -4.78 -5.69
N SER A 41 8.80 -5.05 -6.54
CA SER A 41 9.93 -4.14 -6.74
C SER A 41 9.46 -2.78 -7.22
N TYR A 42 8.56 -2.74 -8.20
CA TYR A 42 7.96 -1.50 -8.69
C TYR A 42 7.24 -0.71 -7.57
N LEU A 43 6.47 -1.40 -6.71
CA LEU A 43 5.80 -0.76 -5.58
C LEU A 43 6.79 -0.20 -4.54
N LEU A 44 7.92 -0.86 -4.31
CA LEU A 44 8.98 -0.38 -3.43
C LEU A 44 9.67 0.86 -4.01
N ASP A 45 9.99 0.84 -5.31
CA ASP A 45 10.63 1.97 -6.00
C ASP A 45 9.70 3.20 -6.01
N LEU A 46 8.41 3.00 -6.32
CA LEU A 46 7.40 4.05 -6.25
C LEU A 46 7.25 4.61 -4.83
N SER A 47 7.29 3.73 -3.82
CA SER A 47 7.21 4.15 -2.42
C SER A 47 8.42 4.98 -2.01
N ALA A 48 9.63 4.60 -2.44
CA ALA A 48 10.85 5.36 -2.20
C ALA A 48 10.81 6.74 -2.88
N GLU A 49 10.34 6.80 -4.13
CA GLU A 49 10.17 8.04 -4.88
C GLU A 49 9.18 8.99 -4.19
N LEU A 50 7.99 8.51 -3.80
CA LEU A 50 6.98 9.30 -3.12
C LEU A 50 7.47 9.80 -1.76
N LYS A 51 8.20 8.95 -1.02
CA LYS A 51 8.84 9.31 0.25
C LYS A 51 9.88 10.42 0.09
N ASP A 52 10.70 10.36 -0.96
CA ASP A 52 11.69 11.38 -1.28
C ASP A 52 11.02 12.71 -1.67
N LYS A 53 10.00 12.68 -2.54
CA LYS A 53 9.21 13.86 -2.91
C LYS A 53 8.58 14.52 -1.67
N LYS A 54 7.99 13.72 -0.77
CA LYS A 54 7.43 14.24 0.49
C LYS A 54 8.49 14.90 1.36
N LYS A 55 9.67 14.29 1.53
CA LYS A 55 10.79 14.88 2.29
C LYS A 55 11.28 16.20 1.69
N LYS A 56 11.24 16.34 0.38
CA LYS A 56 11.64 17.55 -0.37
C LYS A 56 10.54 18.60 -0.45
N GLY A 57 9.34 18.33 0.08
CA GLY A 57 8.19 19.22 -0.03
C GLY A 57 7.64 19.37 -1.46
N ILE A 58 7.92 18.41 -2.33
CA ILE A 58 7.41 18.38 -3.70
C ILE A 58 5.99 17.82 -3.68
N PRO A 59 4.97 18.59 -4.06
CA PRO A 59 3.58 18.12 -4.03
C PRO A 59 3.33 17.03 -5.07
N VAL A 60 2.51 16.04 -4.69
CA VAL A 60 2.07 14.94 -5.56
C VAL A 60 0.55 14.82 -5.44
N ASP A 61 -0.19 15.76 -6.02
CA ASP A 61 -1.65 15.81 -5.93
C ASP A 61 -2.35 15.19 -7.16
N THR A 62 -1.81 14.08 -7.65
CA THR A 62 -2.26 13.41 -8.89
C THR A 62 -3.66 12.80 -8.80
N LEU A 63 -4.19 12.64 -7.59
CA LEU A 63 -5.52 12.05 -7.33
C LEU A 63 -6.52 13.09 -6.78
N ARG A 64 -6.33 14.36 -7.14
CA ARG A 64 -7.20 15.45 -6.71
C ARG A 64 -8.66 15.19 -7.07
N GLY A 65 -9.54 15.38 -6.09
CA GLY A 65 -11.00 15.22 -6.25
C GLY A 65 -11.49 13.78 -6.12
N LYS A 66 -10.60 12.81 -5.87
CA LYS A 66 -10.96 11.44 -5.54
C LYS A 66 -11.11 11.27 -4.03
N ASN A 67 -11.83 10.23 -3.62
CA ASN A 67 -12.12 9.95 -2.22
C ASN A 67 -11.87 8.47 -1.92
N VAL A 68 -11.46 8.18 -0.68
CA VAL A 68 -11.25 6.82 -0.20
C VAL A 68 -12.01 6.60 1.11
N ALA A 69 -12.70 5.45 1.21
CA ALA A 69 -13.31 4.99 2.46
C ALA A 69 -12.28 4.19 3.27
N LEU A 70 -12.15 4.51 4.55
CA LEU A 70 -11.27 3.84 5.50
C LEU A 70 -12.11 3.08 6.53
N ILE A 71 -12.26 1.77 6.34
CA ILE A 71 -13.08 0.90 7.19
C ILE A 71 -12.21 0.27 8.27
N PHE A 72 -12.49 0.56 9.53
CA PHE A 72 -11.75 0.04 10.66
C PHE A 72 -12.67 -0.73 11.62
N GLU A 73 -12.62 -2.05 11.59
CA GLU A 73 -13.23 -2.90 12.62
C GLU A 73 -12.28 -3.13 13.81
N LYS A 74 -10.97 -3.02 13.58
CA LYS A 74 -9.93 -2.96 14.62
C LYS A 74 -9.33 -1.57 14.68
N THR A 75 -9.31 -0.97 15.84
CA THR A 75 -8.70 0.34 16.05
C THR A 75 -7.21 0.33 15.72
N SER A 76 -6.72 1.41 15.14
CA SER A 76 -5.30 1.60 14.86
C SER A 76 -4.99 3.07 14.64
N THR A 77 -4.07 3.60 15.43
CA THR A 77 -3.58 4.98 15.24
C THR A 77 -2.68 5.08 14.01
N ARG A 78 -1.67 4.22 13.90
CA ARG A 78 -0.66 4.30 12.83
C ARG A 78 -1.24 4.06 11.45
N THR A 79 -1.99 2.97 11.25
CA THR A 79 -2.58 2.65 9.95
C THR A 79 -3.54 3.74 9.50
N ARG A 80 -4.42 4.20 10.40
CA ARG A 80 -5.34 5.29 10.10
C ARG A 80 -4.59 6.55 9.65
N CYS A 81 -3.66 7.05 10.47
CA CYS A 81 -2.89 8.25 10.13
C CYS A 81 -2.11 8.08 8.82
N SER A 82 -1.54 6.89 8.56
CA SER A 82 -0.79 6.65 7.32
C SER A 82 -1.68 6.75 6.08
N PHE A 83 -2.85 6.13 6.09
CA PHE A 83 -3.79 6.22 4.96
C PHE A 83 -4.38 7.62 4.80
N GLU A 84 -4.79 8.28 5.89
CA GLU A 84 -5.31 9.64 5.83
C GLU A 84 -4.26 10.62 5.28
N VAL A 85 -3.03 10.56 5.78
CA VAL A 85 -1.94 11.44 5.31
C VAL A 85 -1.55 11.13 3.87
N ALA A 86 -1.41 9.86 3.50
CA ALA A 86 -1.08 9.47 2.12
C ALA A 86 -2.16 9.93 1.12
N ALA A 87 -3.44 9.75 1.47
CA ALA A 87 -4.54 10.24 0.66
C ALA A 87 -4.49 11.76 0.49
N HIS A 88 -4.28 12.48 1.60
CA HIS A 88 -4.17 13.95 1.59
C HIS A 88 -3.00 14.43 0.72
N ASP A 89 -1.82 13.83 0.85
CA ASP A 89 -0.64 14.17 0.04
C ASP A 89 -0.90 13.95 -1.47
N LEU A 90 -1.75 12.99 -1.83
CA LEU A 90 -2.16 12.70 -3.21
C LEU A 90 -3.35 13.57 -3.68
N GLY A 91 -3.88 14.44 -2.83
CA GLY A 91 -5.02 15.33 -3.14
C GLY A 91 -6.39 14.66 -2.98
N MET A 92 -6.47 13.50 -2.31
CA MET A 92 -7.71 12.78 -2.06
C MET A 92 -8.41 13.24 -0.77
N GLY A 93 -9.74 13.07 -0.74
CA GLY A 93 -10.52 13.09 0.50
C GLY A 93 -10.56 11.72 1.17
N THR A 94 -10.77 11.69 2.49
CA THR A 94 -10.93 10.46 3.26
C THR A 94 -12.21 10.47 4.08
N THR A 95 -12.84 9.31 4.23
CA THR A 95 -13.92 9.09 5.20
C THR A 95 -13.56 7.92 6.09
N TYR A 96 -13.43 8.19 7.38
CA TYR A 96 -13.17 7.16 8.38
C TYR A 96 -14.48 6.55 8.89
N LEU A 97 -14.58 5.24 8.78
CA LEU A 97 -15.73 4.44 9.23
C LEU A 97 -15.29 3.52 10.37
N ASP A 98 -15.63 3.91 11.59
CA ASP A 98 -15.29 3.15 12.79
C ASP A 98 -16.35 2.08 13.12
N PRO A 99 -16.04 1.11 14.02
CA PRO A 99 -16.95 0.03 14.36
C PRO A 99 -18.22 0.49 15.09
N THR A 100 -18.19 1.67 15.69
CA THR A 100 -19.31 2.20 16.49
C THR A 100 -20.27 3.02 15.64
N GLY A 101 -19.74 3.72 14.64
CA GLY A 101 -20.50 4.58 13.73
C GLY A 101 -21.02 3.87 12.47
N SER A 102 -20.55 2.63 12.17
CA SER A 102 -20.94 1.92 10.97
C SER A 102 -21.90 0.77 11.25
N GLN A 103 -22.73 0.44 10.25
CA GLN A 103 -23.65 -0.71 10.27
C GLN A 103 -23.06 -1.95 9.57
N ILE A 104 -21.80 -1.86 9.14
CA ILE A 104 -21.08 -2.89 8.38
C ILE A 104 -21.04 -4.19 9.18
N GLY A 105 -21.44 -5.30 8.55
CA GLY A 105 -21.46 -6.62 9.19
C GLY A 105 -22.49 -6.81 10.30
N LYS A 106 -23.33 -5.82 10.58
CA LYS A 106 -24.39 -5.89 11.63
C LYS A 106 -25.79 -5.95 10.99
N LYS A 107 -26.24 -4.83 10.43
CA LYS A 107 -27.54 -4.71 9.76
C LYS A 107 -27.40 -4.72 8.24
N GLU A 108 -26.20 -4.46 7.73
CA GLU A 108 -25.89 -4.44 6.30
C GLU A 108 -24.86 -5.51 5.97
N SER A 109 -25.09 -6.25 4.87
CA SER A 109 -24.13 -7.25 4.43
C SER A 109 -22.84 -6.59 3.88
N ILE A 110 -21.71 -7.28 3.99
CA ILE A 110 -20.44 -6.82 3.41
C ILE A 110 -20.58 -6.54 1.92
N LYS A 111 -21.32 -7.40 1.21
CA LYS A 111 -21.62 -7.26 -0.22
C LYS A 111 -22.37 -5.96 -0.54
N ASP A 112 -23.37 -5.59 0.25
CA ASP A 112 -24.15 -4.39 0.02
C ASP A 112 -23.36 -3.15 0.39
N THR A 113 -22.63 -3.18 1.51
CA THR A 113 -21.66 -2.15 1.89
C THR A 113 -20.65 -1.90 0.76
N ALA A 114 -20.06 -2.96 0.19
CA ALA A 114 -19.09 -2.83 -0.91
C ALA A 114 -19.68 -2.10 -2.11
N ARG A 115 -20.91 -2.42 -2.50
CA ARG A 115 -21.61 -1.79 -3.63
C ARG A 115 -21.94 -0.33 -3.37
N VAL A 116 -22.43 -0.02 -2.17
CA VAL A 116 -22.77 1.35 -1.78
C VAL A 116 -21.53 2.22 -1.75
N LEU A 117 -20.46 1.75 -1.10
CA LEU A 117 -19.20 2.52 -1.02
C LEU A 117 -18.56 2.70 -2.40
N ALA A 118 -18.57 1.69 -3.26
CA ALA A 118 -18.06 1.79 -4.62
C ALA A 118 -18.82 2.80 -5.50
N GLY A 119 -20.05 3.16 -5.13
CA GLY A 119 -20.80 4.25 -5.78
C GLY A 119 -20.41 5.66 -5.33
N MET A 120 -19.62 5.78 -4.25
CA MET A 120 -19.25 7.06 -3.65
C MET A 120 -17.74 7.30 -3.62
N TYR A 121 -16.94 6.24 -3.58
CA TYR A 121 -15.49 6.30 -3.39
C TYR A 121 -14.74 5.64 -4.56
N GLU A 122 -13.52 6.08 -4.82
CA GLU A 122 -12.63 5.52 -5.82
C GLU A 122 -11.69 4.44 -5.26
N GLY A 123 -11.78 4.17 -3.96
CA GLY A 123 -11.04 3.10 -3.30
C GLY A 123 -11.56 2.84 -1.90
N ILE A 124 -11.27 1.66 -1.38
CA ILE A 124 -11.68 1.23 -0.04
C ILE A 124 -10.47 0.63 0.67
N GLU A 125 -10.15 1.13 1.85
CA GLU A 125 -9.23 0.46 2.78
C GLU A 125 -10.04 -0.28 3.83
N TYR A 126 -9.59 -1.49 4.17
CA TYR A 126 -10.19 -2.29 5.22
C TYR A 126 -9.13 -2.74 6.22
N ARG A 127 -9.40 -2.51 7.48
CA ARG A 127 -8.64 -3.05 8.60
C ARG A 127 -9.58 -3.73 9.60
N GLY A 128 -9.46 -5.04 9.73
CA GLY A 128 -10.42 -5.79 10.56
C GLY A 128 -9.95 -7.18 10.96
N PHE A 129 -10.85 -8.13 10.86
CA PHE A 129 -10.67 -9.48 11.37
C PHE A 129 -10.35 -10.48 10.25
N GLY A 130 -11.33 -11.12 9.66
CA GLY A 130 -11.13 -12.20 8.72
C GLY A 130 -10.72 -11.72 7.32
N GLN A 131 -9.86 -12.49 6.67
CA GLN A 131 -9.45 -12.23 5.29
C GLN A 131 -10.64 -12.33 4.33
N GLU A 132 -11.59 -13.21 4.61
CA GLU A 132 -12.81 -13.38 3.82
C GLU A 132 -13.64 -12.08 3.70
N ILE A 133 -13.57 -11.19 4.70
CA ILE A 133 -14.30 -9.92 4.69
C ILE A 133 -13.69 -8.97 3.65
N VAL A 134 -12.38 -8.81 3.63
CA VAL A 134 -11.72 -7.94 2.66
C VAL A 134 -11.80 -8.51 1.24
N GLU A 135 -11.79 -9.82 1.09
CA GLU A 135 -11.99 -10.50 -0.20
C GLU A 135 -13.43 -10.32 -0.70
N GLU A 136 -14.43 -10.38 0.19
CA GLU A 136 -15.83 -10.10 -0.18
C GLU A 136 -16.01 -8.62 -0.57
N LEU A 137 -15.39 -7.68 0.14
CA LEU A 137 -15.36 -6.27 -0.24
C LEU A 137 -14.78 -6.10 -1.65
N ALA A 138 -13.61 -6.67 -1.93
CA ALA A 138 -12.95 -6.61 -3.25
C ALA A 138 -13.83 -7.20 -4.35
N LYS A 139 -14.43 -8.34 -4.10
CA LYS A 139 -15.30 -9.03 -5.07
C LYS A 139 -16.51 -8.20 -5.53
N TYR A 140 -17.07 -7.37 -4.66
CA TYR A 140 -18.32 -6.67 -4.95
C TYR A 140 -18.18 -5.16 -5.12
N SER A 141 -17.03 -4.56 -4.80
CA SER A 141 -16.84 -3.10 -4.81
C SER A 141 -16.69 -2.50 -6.20
N LYS A 142 -16.11 -3.15 -7.18
CA LYS A 142 -15.71 -2.57 -8.49
C LYS A 142 -14.71 -1.41 -8.41
N VAL A 143 -14.20 -1.09 -7.24
CA VAL A 143 -13.09 -0.14 -7.01
C VAL A 143 -11.99 -0.86 -6.23
N PRO A 144 -10.73 -0.43 -6.32
CA PRO A 144 -9.63 -1.07 -5.61
C PRO A 144 -9.89 -1.17 -4.11
N VAL A 145 -9.56 -2.32 -3.54
CA VAL A 145 -9.62 -2.59 -2.11
C VAL A 145 -8.22 -2.86 -1.59
N TRP A 146 -7.86 -2.18 -0.50
CA TRP A 146 -6.55 -2.33 0.14
C TRP A 146 -6.70 -2.92 1.54
N ASN A 147 -5.92 -3.97 1.80
CA ASN A 147 -5.87 -4.62 3.10
C ASN A 147 -4.91 -3.86 4.03
N GLY A 148 -5.47 -3.09 4.96
CA GLY A 148 -4.72 -2.42 6.03
C GLY A 148 -4.31 -3.34 7.18
N LEU A 149 -5.00 -4.45 7.38
CA LEU A 149 -4.70 -5.61 8.21
C LEU A 149 -5.91 -6.55 8.30
N THR A 150 -5.67 -7.85 8.17
CA THR A 150 -6.56 -8.92 8.63
C THR A 150 -5.86 -9.80 9.66
N ASN A 151 -6.52 -10.84 10.13
CA ASN A 151 -5.86 -11.81 11.00
C ASN A 151 -4.74 -12.57 10.28
N GLU A 152 -4.87 -12.74 8.97
CA GLU A 152 -4.00 -13.56 8.11
C GLU A 152 -2.92 -12.75 7.41
N TYR A 153 -3.20 -11.49 7.01
CA TYR A 153 -2.30 -10.70 6.17
C TYR A 153 -2.21 -9.23 6.59
N HIS A 154 -1.03 -8.66 6.38
CA HIS A 154 -0.77 -7.22 6.53
C HIS A 154 0.19 -6.72 5.43
N PRO A 155 -0.26 -6.71 4.15
CA PRO A 155 0.62 -6.47 3.01
C PRO A 155 1.29 -5.10 3.05
N THR A 156 0.61 -4.06 3.54
CA THR A 156 1.19 -2.72 3.67
C THR A 156 2.35 -2.67 4.66
N GLN A 157 2.30 -3.45 5.76
CA GLN A 157 3.41 -3.56 6.70
C GLN A 157 4.60 -4.28 6.06
N MET A 158 4.34 -5.32 5.29
CA MET A 158 5.41 -6.07 4.60
C MET A 158 6.15 -5.19 3.60
N LEU A 159 5.46 -4.36 2.82
CA LEU A 159 6.11 -3.39 1.94
C LEU A 159 6.95 -2.38 2.73
N ALA A 160 6.44 -1.89 3.86
CA ALA A 160 7.17 -0.94 4.71
C ALA A 160 8.45 -1.57 5.28
N ASP A 161 8.39 -2.83 5.71
CA ASP A 161 9.54 -3.57 6.24
C ASP A 161 10.57 -3.83 5.13
N MET A 162 10.13 -4.26 3.94
CA MET A 162 11.01 -4.45 2.78
C MET A 162 11.69 -3.14 2.37
N LEU A 163 10.94 -2.04 2.30
CA LEU A 163 11.52 -0.74 1.97
C LEU A 163 12.56 -0.31 3.01
N THR A 164 12.29 -0.53 4.31
CA THR A 164 13.23 -0.22 5.38
C THR A 164 14.52 -1.04 5.25
N ILE A 165 14.40 -2.34 4.95
CA ILE A 165 15.56 -3.22 4.72
C ILE A 165 16.35 -2.75 3.49
N GLN A 166 15.67 -2.41 2.41
CA GLN A 166 16.30 -1.92 1.18
C GLN A 166 17.03 -0.58 1.41
N GLU A 167 16.45 0.32 2.18
CA GLU A 167 17.07 1.60 2.53
C GLU A 167 18.33 1.42 3.40
N GLU A 168 18.31 0.45 4.32
CA GLU A 168 19.43 0.21 5.24
C GLU A 168 20.57 -0.60 4.60
N PHE A 169 20.25 -1.64 3.83
CA PHE A 169 21.23 -2.58 3.28
C PHE A 169 21.49 -2.43 1.77
N GLY A 170 20.69 -1.63 1.07
CA GLY A 170 20.78 -1.42 -0.38
C GLY A 170 20.25 -2.57 -1.24
N HIS A 171 19.81 -3.67 -0.64
CA HIS A 171 19.26 -4.85 -1.35
C HIS A 171 18.37 -5.68 -0.43
N LEU A 172 17.52 -6.53 -1.02
CA LEU A 172 16.69 -7.50 -0.30
C LEU A 172 17.23 -8.93 -0.40
N LYS A 173 17.83 -9.27 -1.56
CA LYS A 173 18.30 -10.64 -1.82
C LYS A 173 19.39 -11.06 -0.85
N GLY A 174 19.23 -12.24 -0.25
CA GLY A 174 20.20 -12.82 0.69
C GLY A 174 20.15 -12.28 2.12
N ILE A 175 19.25 -11.34 2.43
CA ILE A 175 19.04 -10.86 3.79
C ILE A 175 18.40 -11.97 4.62
N LYS A 176 19.00 -12.22 5.80
CA LYS A 176 18.43 -13.13 6.80
C LYS A 176 17.65 -12.32 7.83
N LEU A 177 16.33 -12.37 7.72
CA LEU A 177 15.44 -11.74 8.70
C LEU A 177 15.07 -12.74 9.78
N VAL A 178 15.25 -12.36 11.05
CA VAL A 178 14.84 -13.16 12.21
C VAL A 178 13.80 -12.37 13.00
N TYR A 179 12.60 -12.93 13.11
CA TYR A 179 11.57 -12.41 14.00
C TYR A 179 11.59 -13.18 15.33
N MET A 180 11.74 -12.43 16.42
CA MET A 180 11.62 -12.97 17.78
C MET A 180 10.46 -12.27 18.50
N GLY A 181 9.39 -12.98 18.73
CA GLY A 181 8.20 -12.43 19.37
C GLY A 181 7.01 -13.39 19.29
N ASP A 182 5.83 -12.91 19.67
CA ASP A 182 4.61 -13.68 19.54
C ASP A 182 4.18 -13.75 18.06
N ALA A 183 4.29 -14.94 17.48
CA ALA A 183 3.96 -15.22 16.09
C ALA A 183 2.45 -15.07 15.75
N ARG A 184 1.61 -14.77 16.72
CA ARG A 184 0.18 -14.53 16.53
C ARG A 184 -0.15 -13.07 16.23
N TYR A 185 0.84 -12.16 16.26
CA TYR A 185 0.66 -10.74 16.00
C TYR A 185 1.19 -10.32 14.62
N ASN A 186 0.86 -9.09 14.23
CA ASN A 186 1.03 -8.50 12.90
C ASN A 186 2.39 -8.74 12.22
N LEU A 187 3.47 -8.88 12.98
CA LEU A 187 4.82 -9.09 12.44
C LEU A 187 5.12 -10.55 12.08
N SER A 188 4.31 -11.51 12.55
CA SER A 188 4.48 -12.92 12.18
C SER A 188 4.15 -13.21 10.72
N LEU A 189 3.41 -12.30 10.08
CA LEU A 189 3.04 -12.38 8.67
C LEU A 189 4.23 -12.17 7.72
N ILE A 190 5.39 -11.71 8.22
CA ILE A 190 6.67 -11.65 7.49
C ILE A 190 7.09 -13.06 7.00
N HIS A 191 6.75 -14.12 7.73
CA HIS A 191 7.06 -15.49 7.32
C HIS A 191 6.24 -15.99 6.12
N ILE A 192 5.16 -15.32 5.77
CA ILE A 192 4.26 -15.70 4.67
C ILE A 192 4.59 -14.92 3.39
N SER A 193 5.31 -13.80 3.49
CA SER A 193 5.78 -13.06 2.33
C SER A 193 7.06 -13.72 1.78
N GLU A 194 6.91 -14.76 0.98
CA GLU A 194 7.99 -15.45 0.28
C GLU A 194 8.27 -14.97 -1.16
N PRO A 195 8.21 -13.71 -1.55
CA PRO A 195 8.74 -13.32 -2.86
C PRO A 195 10.27 -13.39 -2.89
N THR A 196 10.94 -13.30 -1.73
CA THR A 196 12.41 -13.34 -1.66
C THR A 196 13.00 -14.75 -1.67
N ARG A 197 12.20 -15.79 -1.42
CA ARG A 197 12.66 -17.18 -1.37
C ARG A 197 12.60 -17.90 -2.72
N GLN A 198 11.82 -17.40 -3.68
CA GLN A 198 11.71 -17.98 -5.03
C GLN A 198 12.74 -17.43 -6.04
N ALA A 199 13.67 -16.59 -5.59
CA ALA A 199 14.73 -16.02 -6.43
C ALA A 199 16.09 -16.75 -6.28
N GLU A 200 16.07 -18.01 -5.87
CA GLU A 200 17.26 -18.89 -5.93
C GLU A 200 17.22 -19.79 -7.15
#